data_c20fe04d7e0aaa89544b1017513d15a8
#
_entry.id   c20fe04d7e0aaa89544b1017513d15a8
#
_cell.length_a   1.000
_cell.length_b   1.000
_cell.length_c   1.000
_cell.angle_alpha   90.00
_cell.angle_beta   90.00
_cell.angle_gamma   90.00
#
_symmetry.space_group_name_H-M   'P 1'
#
loop_
_entity.id
_entity.type
_entity.pdbx_description
1 polymer ?
#
loop_
_entity_poly.entity_id
_entity_poly.type
_entity_poly.pdbx_seq_one_letter_code
_entity_poly.pdbx_strand_id
1 'polypeptide(L)'
;MPDKISVNGTELEYQLRGTGAAEPVVLIHWGVAATWAEPLLDQPALASRYQLLSYHRAGFAGSGRLAGPPTMAAHAAHCHQLMRELGITRAHIVGHSSSVPVALQLALDAPEAVHTLTLMEAARPAAPTDAERQFGTDVVLTALQRYRAGDKAAAVDIFFRGVFGPGYRAALDHGLPGAFEQAVADADAFFTQEMPAIQQWPFTEDDAHRIQQPALAVLGTASPAIFAERQQLLLHWLPNAEPLDLSGLTHLLHAQDAAAVADGLTGFFARHPIPRTL
;
A
#
# COMPACT_ATOMS: atom_id res chain seq x y z
N MET A 1 13.20 -17.51 -0.86
CA MET A 1 11.86 -17.57 -1.50
C MET A 1 10.86 -17.18 -0.43
N PRO A 2 9.77 -16.47 -0.76
CA PRO A 2 8.71 -16.19 0.20
C PRO A 2 8.10 -17.49 0.73
N ASP A 3 7.69 -17.46 1.99
CA ASP A 3 6.90 -18.55 2.58
C ASP A 3 5.45 -18.48 2.09
N LYS A 4 4.67 -19.56 2.29
CA LYS A 4 3.26 -19.61 1.91
C LYS A 4 2.41 -20.09 3.08
N ILE A 5 1.23 -19.49 3.20
CA ILE A 5 0.27 -19.84 4.27
C ILE A 5 -1.16 -19.76 3.72
N SER A 6 -2.02 -20.67 4.17
CA SER A 6 -3.45 -20.63 3.80
C SER A 6 -4.21 -19.69 4.73
N VAL A 7 -4.86 -18.68 4.14
CA VAL A 7 -5.64 -17.66 4.83
C VAL A 7 -7.03 -17.60 4.20
N ASN A 8 -8.08 -17.90 4.96
CA ASN A 8 -9.47 -17.91 4.47
C ASN A 8 -9.65 -18.71 3.16
N GLY A 9 -8.95 -19.84 3.02
CA GLY A 9 -9.01 -20.69 1.83
C GLY A 9 -8.19 -20.21 0.64
N THR A 10 -7.41 -19.14 0.79
CA THR A 10 -6.49 -18.62 -0.23
C THR A 10 -5.05 -18.78 0.26
N GLU A 11 -4.16 -19.30 -0.57
CA GLU A 11 -2.74 -19.34 -0.26
C GLU A 11 -2.12 -17.95 -0.49
N LEU A 12 -1.47 -17.40 0.52
CA LEU A 12 -0.75 -16.12 0.42
C LEU A 12 0.75 -16.34 0.56
N GLU A 13 1.52 -15.68 -0.30
CA GLU A 13 2.97 -15.56 -0.14
C GLU A 13 3.28 -14.45 0.86
N TYR A 14 4.23 -14.71 1.78
CA TYR A 14 4.67 -13.72 2.76
C TYR A 14 6.16 -13.83 3.08
N GLN A 15 6.71 -12.78 3.64
CA GLN A 15 8.04 -12.73 4.23
C GLN A 15 7.93 -12.16 5.63
N LEU A 16 8.62 -12.80 6.58
CA LEU A 16 8.74 -12.31 7.95
C LEU A 16 10.21 -12.09 8.25
N ARG A 17 10.58 -10.86 8.63
CA ARG A 17 11.96 -10.49 8.98
C ARG A 17 12.01 -9.88 10.38
N GLY A 18 13.16 -9.96 11.02
CA GLY A 18 13.34 -9.51 12.40
C GLY A 18 13.00 -10.59 13.41
N THR A 19 12.91 -10.23 14.69
CA THR A 19 12.64 -11.16 15.80
C THR A 19 11.22 -11.02 16.31
N GLY A 20 10.58 -12.12 16.70
CA GLY A 20 9.21 -12.12 17.25
C GLY A 20 9.04 -11.37 18.59
N ALA A 21 10.14 -10.93 19.22
CA ALA A 21 10.09 -10.07 20.41
C ALA A 21 10.01 -8.56 20.08
N ALA A 22 10.22 -8.18 18.82
CA ALA A 22 10.12 -6.79 18.35
C ALA A 22 8.67 -6.42 18.03
N GLU A 23 8.39 -5.12 18.00
CA GLU A 23 7.07 -4.61 17.61
C GLU A 23 6.78 -4.94 16.14
N PRO A 24 5.59 -5.49 15.82
CA PRO A 24 5.27 -5.87 14.47
C PRO A 24 4.92 -4.65 13.60
N VAL A 25 5.43 -4.68 12.36
CA VAL A 25 5.04 -3.77 11.27
C VAL A 25 4.55 -4.61 10.11
N VAL A 26 3.35 -4.34 9.61
CA VAL A 26 2.76 -5.02 8.46
C VAL A 26 2.78 -4.10 7.26
N LEU A 27 3.50 -4.50 6.23
CA LEU A 27 3.59 -3.81 4.94
C LEU A 27 2.59 -4.46 3.97
N ILE A 28 1.43 -3.81 3.79
CA ILE A 28 0.38 -4.34 2.91
C ILE A 28 0.79 -4.14 1.46
N HIS A 29 0.82 -5.24 0.69
CA HIS A 29 1.21 -5.23 -0.71
C HIS A 29 0.44 -4.17 -1.53
N TRP A 30 1.19 -3.37 -2.27
CA TRP A 30 0.65 -2.41 -3.22
C TRP A 30 0.49 -3.05 -4.62
N GLY A 31 -0.71 -3.17 -5.07
CA GLY A 31 -1.22 -3.66 -6.35
C GLY A 31 -0.23 -4.24 -7.36
N VAL A 32 0.36 -3.42 -8.23
CA VAL A 32 1.11 -3.92 -9.41
C VAL A 32 2.60 -4.16 -9.21
N ALA A 33 3.19 -3.81 -8.06
CA ALA A 33 4.61 -4.01 -7.82
C ALA A 33 4.83 -5.00 -6.68
N ALA A 34 4.89 -6.28 -6.98
CA ALA A 34 5.02 -7.34 -5.99
C ALA A 34 6.23 -7.17 -5.06
N THR A 35 7.34 -6.65 -5.58
CA THR A 35 8.59 -6.44 -4.83
C THR A 35 8.67 -5.09 -4.12
N TRP A 36 7.59 -4.29 -4.10
CA TRP A 36 7.62 -2.91 -3.63
C TRP A 36 8.14 -2.75 -2.19
N ALA A 37 7.92 -3.72 -1.32
CA ALA A 37 8.36 -3.65 0.08
C ALA A 37 9.86 -3.95 0.27
N GLU A 38 10.52 -4.58 -0.69
CA GLU A 38 11.90 -5.06 -0.55
C GLU A 38 12.89 -3.97 -0.10
N PRO A 39 12.89 -2.74 -0.68
CA PRO A 39 13.79 -1.70 -0.23
C PRO A 39 13.62 -1.31 1.24
N LEU A 40 12.39 -1.41 1.79
CA LEU A 40 12.11 -1.14 3.20
C LEU A 40 12.49 -2.31 4.11
N LEU A 41 12.27 -3.55 3.65
CA LEU A 41 12.63 -4.75 4.40
C LEU A 41 14.14 -4.84 4.67
N ASP A 42 14.95 -4.25 3.80
CA ASP A 42 16.41 -4.25 3.89
C ASP A 42 16.96 -3.03 4.65
N GLN A 43 16.11 -2.06 5.08
CA GLN A 43 16.58 -0.89 5.83
C GLN A 43 16.95 -1.26 7.27
N PRO A 44 18.23 -1.01 7.69
CA PRO A 44 18.65 -1.32 9.05
C PRO A 44 17.83 -0.60 10.13
N ALA A 45 17.37 0.62 9.88
CA ALA A 45 16.54 1.38 10.79
C ALA A 45 15.23 0.66 11.14
N LEU A 46 14.65 -0.08 10.20
CA LEU A 46 13.46 -0.91 10.40
C LEU A 46 13.82 -2.32 10.85
N ALA A 47 14.64 -3.04 10.08
CA ALA A 47 14.90 -4.47 10.26
C ALA A 47 15.57 -4.82 11.60
N SER A 48 16.35 -3.90 12.20
CA SER A 48 17.00 -4.12 13.51
C SER A 48 16.08 -3.86 14.71
N ARG A 49 14.95 -3.19 14.53
CA ARG A 49 14.09 -2.72 15.63
C ARG A 49 12.69 -3.32 15.61
N TYR A 50 12.19 -3.72 14.44
CA TYR A 50 10.82 -4.17 14.23
C TYR A 50 10.78 -5.58 13.64
N GLN A 51 9.69 -6.29 13.89
CA GLN A 51 9.33 -7.48 13.17
C GLN A 51 8.54 -7.09 11.93
N LEU A 52 9.11 -7.27 10.74
CA LEU A 52 8.54 -6.81 9.48
C LEU A 52 7.80 -7.97 8.79
N LEU A 53 6.49 -7.84 8.61
CA LEU A 53 5.69 -8.72 7.78
C LEU A 53 5.36 -8.03 6.46
N SER A 54 5.79 -8.59 5.35
CA SER A 54 5.32 -8.25 4.00
C SER A 54 4.64 -9.45 3.38
N TYR A 55 3.61 -9.24 2.58
CA TYR A 55 2.91 -10.33 1.90
C TYR A 55 2.33 -9.86 0.56
N HIS A 56 2.15 -10.78 -0.38
CA HIS A 56 1.45 -10.50 -1.62
C HIS A 56 -0.05 -10.75 -1.43
N ARG A 57 -0.87 -9.74 -1.77
CA ARG A 57 -2.32 -9.88 -1.70
C ARG A 57 -2.82 -10.93 -2.71
N ALA A 58 -3.95 -11.52 -2.43
CA ALA A 58 -4.57 -12.48 -3.34
C ALA A 58 -4.72 -11.92 -4.76
N GLY A 59 -4.32 -12.70 -5.75
CA GLY A 59 -4.30 -12.34 -7.16
C GLY A 59 -2.96 -11.83 -7.70
N PHE A 60 -1.97 -11.58 -6.83
CA PHE A 60 -0.67 -11.01 -7.22
C PHE A 60 0.47 -11.96 -6.93
N ALA A 61 1.50 -11.88 -7.78
CA ALA A 61 2.70 -12.73 -7.70
C ALA A 61 2.34 -14.21 -7.55
N GLY A 62 2.94 -14.91 -6.59
CA GLY A 62 2.65 -16.33 -6.32
C GLY A 62 1.52 -16.58 -5.33
N SER A 63 0.78 -15.55 -4.89
CA SER A 63 -0.42 -15.72 -4.08
C SER A 63 -1.59 -16.25 -4.90
N GLY A 64 -2.43 -17.08 -4.26
CA GLY A 64 -3.65 -17.62 -4.84
C GLY A 64 -4.68 -16.53 -5.16
N ARG A 65 -5.75 -16.91 -5.86
CA ARG A 65 -6.86 -16.01 -6.19
C ARG A 65 -7.98 -16.09 -5.17
N LEU A 66 -8.69 -14.98 -4.95
CA LEU A 66 -9.94 -14.97 -4.20
C LEU A 66 -10.99 -15.85 -4.89
N ALA A 67 -11.84 -16.51 -4.10
CA ALA A 67 -12.96 -17.30 -4.62
C ALA A 67 -14.06 -16.46 -5.26
N GLY A 68 -14.06 -15.15 -5.05
CA GLY A 68 -15.02 -14.19 -5.57
C GLY A 68 -14.37 -12.87 -6.00
N PRO A 69 -15.16 -11.84 -6.37
CA PRO A 69 -14.62 -10.53 -6.71
C PRO A 69 -13.85 -9.95 -5.52
N PRO A 70 -12.63 -9.47 -5.71
CA PRO A 70 -11.88 -8.86 -4.63
C PRO A 70 -12.56 -7.55 -4.21
N THR A 71 -12.64 -7.34 -2.90
CA THR A 71 -13.07 -6.08 -2.30
C THR A 71 -12.01 -5.61 -1.31
N MET A 72 -12.01 -4.33 -0.96
CA MET A 72 -11.09 -3.83 0.07
C MET A 72 -11.31 -4.54 1.41
N ALA A 73 -12.57 -4.85 1.75
CA ALA A 73 -12.91 -5.63 2.94
C ALA A 73 -12.38 -7.08 2.89
N ALA A 74 -12.42 -7.75 1.74
CA ALA A 74 -11.85 -9.09 1.60
C ALA A 74 -10.31 -9.08 1.77
N HIS A 75 -9.63 -8.09 1.20
CA HIS A 75 -8.20 -7.91 1.39
C HIS A 75 -7.84 -7.55 2.84
N ALA A 76 -8.63 -6.72 3.51
CA ALA A 76 -8.46 -6.40 4.93
C ALA A 76 -8.67 -7.64 5.83
N ALA A 77 -9.68 -8.45 5.56
CA ALA A 77 -9.91 -9.70 6.25
C ALA A 77 -8.77 -10.71 6.06
N HIS A 78 -8.18 -10.78 4.85
CA HIS A 78 -6.97 -11.59 4.60
C HIS A 78 -5.77 -11.07 5.40
N CYS A 79 -5.53 -9.75 5.42
CA CYS A 79 -4.47 -9.16 6.22
C CYS A 79 -4.63 -9.49 7.70
N HIS A 80 -5.82 -9.28 8.26
CA HIS A 80 -6.11 -9.59 9.67
C HIS A 80 -5.91 -11.06 9.99
N GLN A 81 -6.44 -11.97 9.17
CA GLN A 81 -6.27 -13.41 9.40
C GLN A 81 -4.81 -13.86 9.25
N LEU A 82 -4.07 -13.31 8.26
CA LEU A 82 -2.64 -13.56 8.13
C LEU A 82 -1.87 -13.15 9.40
N MET A 83 -2.15 -11.96 9.93
CA MET A 83 -1.57 -11.52 11.21
C MET A 83 -1.85 -12.53 12.32
N ARG A 84 -3.09 -12.98 12.46
CA ARG A 84 -3.48 -13.97 13.49
C ARG A 84 -2.77 -15.31 13.35
N GLU A 85 -2.69 -15.84 12.12
CA GLU A 85 -1.98 -17.11 11.84
C GLU A 85 -0.49 -17.02 12.18
N LEU A 86 0.10 -15.83 12.09
CA LEU A 86 1.50 -15.57 12.45
C LEU A 86 1.67 -15.10 13.91
N GLY A 87 0.60 -15.13 14.72
CA GLY A 87 0.63 -14.74 16.13
C GLY A 87 0.76 -13.24 16.37
N ILE A 88 0.50 -12.41 15.35
CA ILE A 88 0.53 -10.95 15.44
C ILE A 88 -0.88 -10.47 15.81
N THR A 89 -1.06 -10.07 17.06
CA THR A 89 -2.36 -9.61 17.56
C THR A 89 -2.59 -8.12 17.30
N ARG A 90 -1.52 -7.31 17.22
CA ARG A 90 -1.56 -5.87 16.98
C ARG A 90 -0.29 -5.42 16.30
N ALA A 91 -0.38 -4.51 15.33
CA ALA A 91 0.77 -4.06 14.54
C ALA A 91 0.67 -2.58 14.12
N HIS A 92 1.81 -2.00 13.75
CA HIS A 92 1.87 -0.82 12.89
C HIS A 92 1.53 -1.25 11.46
N ILE A 93 0.54 -0.64 10.85
CA ILE A 93 0.06 -0.99 9.51
C ILE A 93 0.54 0.06 8.51
N VAL A 94 1.21 -0.39 7.46
CA VAL A 94 1.75 0.46 6.39
C VAL A 94 1.06 0.11 5.09
N GLY A 95 0.36 1.08 4.50
CA GLY A 95 -0.22 1.00 3.17
C GLY A 95 0.38 2.04 2.25
N HIS A 96 0.56 1.68 0.98
CA HIS A 96 0.98 2.60 -0.08
C HIS A 96 -0.01 2.53 -1.24
N SER A 97 -0.40 3.68 -1.77
CA SER A 97 -1.26 3.77 -2.96
C SER A 97 -2.54 2.94 -2.80
N SER A 98 -2.72 1.91 -3.61
CA SER A 98 -3.90 1.03 -3.63
C SER A 98 -4.05 0.14 -2.39
N SER A 99 -3.04 0.00 -1.55
CA SER A 99 -3.17 -0.70 -0.27
C SER A 99 -3.59 0.21 0.89
N VAL A 100 -3.61 1.53 0.71
CA VAL A 100 -4.17 2.44 1.72
C VAL A 100 -5.65 2.16 2.00
N PRO A 101 -6.54 1.97 1.00
CA PRO A 101 -7.90 1.50 1.24
C PRO A 101 -7.98 0.21 2.06
N VAL A 102 -7.08 -0.73 1.85
CA VAL A 102 -7.03 -1.98 2.65
C VAL A 102 -6.65 -1.70 4.10
N ALA A 103 -5.67 -0.81 4.34
CA ALA A 103 -5.24 -0.41 5.69
C ALA A 103 -6.36 0.32 6.45
N LEU A 104 -7.07 1.25 5.79
CA LEU A 104 -8.20 1.96 6.36
C LEU A 104 -9.39 1.03 6.64
N GLN A 105 -9.68 0.10 5.72
CA GLN A 105 -10.72 -0.90 5.94
C GLN A 105 -10.38 -1.84 7.11
N LEU A 106 -9.10 -2.25 7.24
CA LEU A 106 -8.64 -3.06 8.37
C LEU A 106 -8.85 -2.31 9.71
N ALA A 107 -8.56 -1.00 9.73
CA ALA A 107 -8.77 -0.19 10.93
C ALA A 107 -10.26 -0.04 11.31
N LEU A 108 -11.18 -0.09 10.34
CA LEU A 108 -12.61 -0.10 10.59
C LEU A 108 -13.12 -1.45 11.08
N ASP A 109 -12.64 -2.55 10.48
CA ASP A 109 -13.16 -3.89 10.72
C ASP A 109 -12.54 -4.56 11.95
N ALA A 110 -11.27 -4.23 12.27
CA ALA A 110 -10.50 -4.80 13.38
C ALA A 110 -9.63 -3.72 14.06
N PRO A 111 -10.23 -2.69 14.66
CA PRO A 111 -9.48 -1.56 15.23
C PRO A 111 -8.48 -1.98 16.32
N GLU A 112 -8.73 -3.07 17.03
CA GLU A 112 -7.83 -3.62 18.05
C GLU A 112 -6.53 -4.19 17.46
N ALA A 113 -6.56 -4.66 16.21
CA ALA A 113 -5.40 -5.21 15.52
C ALA A 113 -4.48 -4.12 14.94
N VAL A 114 -4.97 -2.89 14.82
CA VAL A 114 -4.24 -1.75 14.27
C VAL A 114 -3.74 -0.86 15.40
N HIS A 115 -2.42 -0.70 15.51
CA HIS A 115 -1.82 0.21 16.48
C HIS A 115 -1.66 1.61 15.93
N THR A 116 -1.03 1.72 14.76
CA THR A 116 -0.94 2.97 14.00
C THR A 116 -1.17 2.68 12.52
N LEU A 117 -1.48 3.72 11.76
CA LEU A 117 -1.59 3.70 10.31
C LEU A 117 -0.48 4.54 9.69
N THR A 118 0.22 4.02 8.68
CA THR A 118 1.02 4.82 7.76
C THR A 118 0.38 4.73 6.38
N LEU A 119 -0.03 5.86 5.85
CA LEU A 119 -0.82 6.01 4.64
C LEU A 119 0.02 6.78 3.61
N MET A 120 0.79 6.04 2.79
CA MET A 120 1.68 6.63 1.81
C MET A 120 0.94 6.85 0.50
N GLU A 121 0.75 8.10 0.12
CA GLU A 121 0.17 8.51 -1.16
C GLU A 121 -1.06 7.69 -1.58
N ALA A 122 -2.12 7.83 -0.83
CA ALA A 122 -3.34 7.04 -0.92
C ALA A 122 -3.93 6.95 -2.33
N ALA A 123 -4.44 5.78 -2.71
CA ALA A 123 -5.45 5.70 -3.75
C ALA A 123 -6.72 6.41 -3.25
N ARG A 124 -7.52 6.88 -4.20
CA ARG A 124 -8.68 7.73 -3.98
C ARG A 124 -9.57 7.31 -2.80
N PRO A 125 -9.69 8.15 -1.76
CA PRO A 125 -10.58 7.88 -0.62
C PRO A 125 -11.98 8.51 -0.75
N ALA A 126 -12.23 9.40 -1.73
CA ALA A 126 -13.45 10.21 -1.82
C ALA A 126 -13.94 10.44 -3.25
N ALA A 127 -15.00 11.27 -3.40
CA ALA A 127 -15.47 11.74 -4.70
C ALA A 127 -14.34 12.48 -5.46
N PRO A 128 -14.24 12.31 -6.79
CA PRO A 128 -13.10 12.83 -7.55
C PRO A 128 -13.09 14.36 -7.62
N THR A 129 -11.93 14.95 -7.37
CA THR A 129 -11.62 16.36 -7.69
C THR A 129 -11.48 16.56 -9.21
N ASP A 130 -11.30 17.80 -9.66
CA ASP A 130 -11.02 18.07 -11.09
C ASP A 130 -9.70 17.42 -11.53
N ALA A 131 -8.66 17.50 -10.70
CA ALA A 131 -7.37 16.86 -10.97
C ALA A 131 -7.50 15.34 -11.07
N GLU A 132 -8.30 14.72 -10.22
CA GLU A 132 -8.56 13.28 -10.27
C GLU A 132 -9.39 12.87 -11.49
N ARG A 133 -10.37 13.68 -11.91
CA ARG A 133 -11.11 13.45 -13.16
C ARG A 133 -10.17 13.52 -14.37
N GLN A 134 -9.29 14.51 -14.41
CA GLN A 134 -8.28 14.64 -15.45
C GLN A 134 -7.33 13.44 -15.46
N PHE A 135 -6.78 13.06 -14.30
CA PHE A 135 -5.94 11.86 -14.16
C PHE A 135 -6.68 10.60 -14.62
N GLY A 136 -7.94 10.45 -14.24
CA GLY A 136 -8.80 9.35 -14.67
C GLY A 136 -8.92 9.26 -16.18
N THR A 137 -9.07 10.40 -16.85
CA THR A 137 -9.20 10.49 -18.33
C THR A 137 -7.86 10.24 -19.01
N ASP A 138 -6.83 10.96 -18.62
CA ASP A 138 -5.56 10.99 -19.36
C ASP A 138 -4.71 9.74 -19.11
N VAL A 139 -4.78 9.18 -17.90
CA VAL A 139 -3.95 8.05 -17.48
C VAL A 139 -4.77 6.76 -17.43
N VAL A 140 -5.80 6.72 -16.57
CA VAL A 140 -6.50 5.46 -16.28
C VAL A 140 -7.26 4.93 -17.48
N LEU A 141 -8.06 5.76 -18.15
CA LEU A 141 -8.81 5.33 -19.35
C LEU A 141 -7.89 4.98 -20.51
N THR A 142 -6.80 5.72 -20.69
CA THR A 142 -5.81 5.45 -21.74
C THR A 142 -5.10 4.11 -21.49
N ALA A 143 -4.69 3.85 -20.26
CA ALA A 143 -4.11 2.56 -19.88
C ALA A 143 -5.10 1.41 -20.08
N LEU A 144 -6.36 1.57 -19.65
CA LEU A 144 -7.41 0.57 -19.85
C LEU A 144 -7.70 0.31 -21.34
N GLN A 145 -7.62 1.31 -22.21
CA GLN A 145 -7.78 1.11 -23.67
C GLN A 145 -6.66 0.21 -24.22
N ARG A 146 -5.40 0.44 -23.82
CA ARG A 146 -4.27 -0.40 -24.21
C ARG A 146 -4.39 -1.82 -23.67
N TYR A 147 -4.77 -1.94 -22.39
CA TYR A 147 -5.02 -3.23 -21.77
C TYR A 147 -6.08 -4.05 -22.54
N ARG A 148 -7.22 -3.42 -22.88
CA ARG A 148 -8.30 -4.07 -23.66
C ARG A 148 -7.89 -4.43 -25.08
N ALA A 149 -6.94 -3.70 -25.65
CA ALA A 149 -6.34 -4.03 -26.95
C ALA A 149 -5.31 -5.17 -26.87
N GLY A 150 -5.08 -5.76 -25.66
CA GLY A 150 -4.12 -6.83 -25.44
C GLY A 150 -2.69 -6.38 -25.20
N ASP A 151 -2.41 -5.08 -25.21
CA ASP A 151 -1.08 -4.50 -24.98
C ASP A 151 -0.88 -4.18 -23.50
N LYS A 152 -0.63 -5.23 -22.70
CA LYS A 152 -0.43 -5.12 -21.25
C LYS A 152 0.78 -4.26 -20.90
N ALA A 153 1.87 -4.37 -21.65
CA ALA A 153 3.09 -3.62 -21.39
C ALA A 153 2.88 -2.12 -21.58
N ALA A 154 2.23 -1.70 -22.68
CA ALA A 154 1.88 -0.30 -22.88
C ALA A 154 0.87 0.21 -21.84
N ALA A 155 -0.08 -0.63 -21.41
CA ALA A 155 -1.03 -0.26 -20.38
C ALA A 155 -0.34 0.05 -19.03
N VAL A 156 0.59 -0.82 -18.61
CA VAL A 156 1.38 -0.64 -17.41
C VAL A 156 2.31 0.59 -17.53
N ASP A 157 2.98 0.77 -18.67
CA ASP A 157 3.87 1.93 -18.90
C ASP A 157 3.10 3.25 -18.82
N ILE A 158 1.91 3.36 -19.44
CA ILE A 158 1.06 4.55 -19.37
C ILE A 158 0.65 4.82 -17.92
N PHE A 159 0.19 3.80 -17.21
CA PHE A 159 -0.21 3.96 -15.82
C PHE A 159 0.98 4.39 -14.95
N PHE A 160 2.14 3.75 -15.08
CA PHE A 160 3.33 4.10 -14.32
C PHE A 160 3.85 5.50 -14.64
N ARG A 161 3.84 5.94 -15.90
CA ARG A 161 4.15 7.33 -16.25
C ARG A 161 3.21 8.32 -15.57
N GLY A 162 1.95 7.99 -15.48
CA GLY A 162 0.96 8.85 -14.85
C GLY A 162 1.15 8.99 -13.35
N VAL A 163 1.52 7.92 -12.64
CA VAL A 163 1.68 7.93 -11.18
C VAL A 163 3.09 8.29 -10.72
N PHE A 164 4.14 7.89 -11.47
CA PHE A 164 5.54 8.09 -11.08
C PHE A 164 6.22 9.26 -11.80
N GLY A 165 5.62 9.74 -12.89
CA GLY A 165 6.23 10.72 -13.79
C GLY A 165 6.98 10.10 -14.98
N PRO A 166 7.34 10.94 -15.99
CA PRO A 166 7.84 10.46 -17.28
C PRO A 166 9.19 9.73 -17.21
N GLY A 167 10.02 10.03 -16.22
CA GLY A 167 11.35 9.44 -16.04
C GLY A 167 11.40 8.22 -15.11
N TYR A 168 10.26 7.66 -14.75
CA TYR A 168 10.15 6.65 -13.72
C TYR A 168 10.98 5.39 -13.92
N ARG A 169 11.22 4.97 -15.18
CA ARG A 169 11.78 3.66 -15.50
C ARG A 169 13.17 3.46 -14.87
N ALA A 170 14.04 4.44 -14.97
CA ALA A 170 15.40 4.35 -14.41
C ALA A 170 15.38 4.20 -12.88
N ALA A 171 14.51 4.96 -12.19
CA ALA A 171 14.37 4.87 -10.74
C ALA A 171 13.72 3.53 -10.32
N LEU A 172 12.71 3.06 -11.06
CA LEU A 172 12.07 1.78 -10.82
C LEU A 172 13.05 0.61 -11.01
N ASP A 173 13.78 0.57 -12.13
CA ASP A 173 14.72 -0.51 -12.43
C ASP A 173 15.91 -0.53 -11.47
N HIS A 174 16.30 0.64 -10.91
CA HIS A 174 17.32 0.74 -9.88
C HIS A 174 16.84 0.25 -8.52
N GLY A 175 15.67 0.74 -8.06
CA GLY A 175 15.16 0.48 -6.72
C GLY A 175 14.40 -0.85 -6.61
N LEU A 176 13.78 -1.30 -7.70
CA LEU A 176 12.93 -2.48 -7.78
C LEU A 176 13.18 -3.24 -9.09
N PRO A 177 14.33 -3.89 -9.24
CA PRO A 177 14.66 -4.64 -10.46
C PRO A 177 13.60 -5.70 -10.79
N GLY A 178 13.12 -5.73 -12.04
CA GLY A 178 12.09 -6.67 -12.51
C GLY A 178 10.65 -6.30 -12.14
N ALA A 179 10.43 -5.18 -11.44
CA ALA A 179 9.08 -4.78 -11.02
C ALA A 179 8.15 -4.45 -12.20
N PHE A 180 8.70 -3.93 -13.29
CA PHE A 180 7.88 -3.66 -14.48
C PHE A 180 7.39 -4.96 -15.14
N GLU A 181 8.26 -5.93 -15.32
CA GLU A 181 7.92 -7.24 -15.91
C GLU A 181 6.90 -7.96 -15.04
N GLN A 182 7.06 -7.90 -13.71
CA GLN A 182 6.08 -8.45 -12.77
C GLN A 182 4.73 -7.70 -12.87
N ALA A 183 4.75 -6.36 -12.97
CA ALA A 183 3.53 -5.58 -13.16
C ALA A 183 2.79 -5.94 -14.46
N VAL A 184 3.51 -6.23 -15.53
CA VAL A 184 2.91 -6.71 -16.78
C VAL A 184 2.30 -8.12 -16.61
N ALA A 185 2.95 -8.99 -15.83
CA ALA A 185 2.41 -10.32 -15.52
C ALA A 185 1.13 -10.23 -14.67
N ASP A 186 1.08 -9.30 -13.71
CA ASP A 186 -0.04 -9.07 -12.80
C ASP A 186 -1.11 -8.11 -13.36
N ALA A 187 -0.97 -7.64 -14.61
CA ALA A 187 -1.84 -6.63 -15.21
C ALA A 187 -3.32 -7.03 -15.20
N ASP A 188 -3.65 -8.32 -15.35
CA ASP A 188 -5.03 -8.81 -15.30
C ASP A 188 -5.63 -8.57 -13.90
N ALA A 189 -4.91 -8.92 -12.83
CA ALA A 189 -5.35 -8.70 -11.46
C ALA A 189 -5.53 -7.20 -11.19
N PHE A 190 -4.61 -6.38 -11.66
CA PHE A 190 -4.67 -4.94 -11.43
C PHE A 190 -5.83 -4.27 -12.19
N PHE A 191 -5.90 -4.41 -13.51
CA PHE A 191 -6.87 -3.69 -14.35
C PHE A 191 -8.29 -4.23 -14.24
N THR A 192 -8.48 -5.55 -13.97
CA THR A 192 -9.82 -6.14 -13.94
C THR A 192 -10.37 -6.38 -12.54
N GLN A 193 -9.53 -6.34 -11.52
CA GLN A 193 -9.95 -6.65 -10.15
C GLN A 193 -9.65 -5.49 -9.20
N GLU A 194 -8.39 -5.06 -9.07
CA GLU A 194 -7.95 -4.05 -8.12
C GLU A 194 -8.59 -2.68 -8.37
N MET A 195 -8.47 -2.15 -9.60
CA MET A 195 -9.00 -0.84 -9.93
C MET A 195 -10.53 -0.75 -9.73
N PRO A 196 -11.35 -1.72 -10.19
CA PRO A 196 -12.78 -1.73 -9.87
C PRO A 196 -13.06 -1.82 -8.37
N ALA A 197 -12.29 -2.62 -7.62
CA ALA A 197 -12.48 -2.75 -6.17
C ALA A 197 -12.22 -1.43 -5.42
N ILE A 198 -11.18 -0.67 -5.81
CA ILE A 198 -10.91 0.67 -5.27
C ILE A 198 -12.05 1.63 -5.61
N GLN A 199 -12.54 1.61 -6.86
CA GLN A 199 -13.64 2.50 -7.29
C GLN A 199 -14.96 2.23 -6.59
N GLN A 200 -15.21 0.97 -6.21
CA GLN A 200 -16.44 0.54 -5.53
C GLN A 200 -16.35 0.62 -4.00
N TRP A 201 -15.19 0.93 -3.45
CA TRP A 201 -15.00 1.00 -2.01
C TRP A 201 -15.73 2.19 -1.40
N PRO A 202 -16.71 1.95 -0.50
CA PRO A 202 -17.64 2.98 -0.01
C PRO A 202 -17.08 3.68 1.24
N PHE A 203 -15.87 4.23 1.18
CA PHE A 203 -15.28 4.94 2.32
C PHE A 203 -15.75 6.39 2.37
N THR A 204 -16.20 6.83 3.54
CA THR A 204 -16.77 8.14 3.79
C THR A 204 -15.99 8.90 4.87
N GLU A 205 -16.29 10.19 5.02
CA GLU A 205 -15.78 11.01 6.12
C GLU A 205 -16.21 10.47 7.50
N ASP A 206 -17.46 9.99 7.61
CA ASP A 206 -17.96 9.37 8.83
C ASP A 206 -17.18 8.09 9.18
N ASP A 207 -16.79 7.30 8.18
CA ASP A 207 -15.93 6.13 8.38
C ASP A 207 -14.56 6.55 8.88
N ALA A 208 -13.98 7.60 8.29
CA ALA A 208 -12.68 8.13 8.70
C ALA A 208 -12.70 8.65 10.15
N HIS A 209 -13.76 9.33 10.57
CA HIS A 209 -13.94 9.80 11.96
C HIS A 209 -14.02 8.64 12.98
N ARG A 210 -14.36 7.43 12.56
CA ARG A 210 -14.36 6.24 13.44
C ARG A 210 -12.94 5.67 13.64
N ILE A 211 -11.98 6.02 12.80
CA ILE A 211 -10.60 5.58 12.90
C ILE A 211 -9.85 6.48 13.89
N GLN A 212 -9.59 5.94 15.09
CA GLN A 212 -8.98 6.70 16.19
C GLN A 212 -7.48 6.42 16.36
N GLN A 213 -6.92 5.53 15.58
CA GLN A 213 -5.49 5.21 15.60
C GLN A 213 -4.66 6.42 15.14
N PRO A 214 -3.48 6.66 15.73
CA PRO A 214 -2.52 7.61 15.18
C PRO A 214 -2.20 7.27 13.72
N ALA A 215 -2.22 8.25 12.84
CA ALA A 215 -2.00 8.06 11.42
C ALA A 215 -0.92 8.99 10.88
N LEU A 216 -0.04 8.48 10.02
CA LEU A 216 0.98 9.23 9.29
C LEU A 216 0.58 9.30 7.82
N ALA A 217 0.26 10.49 7.31
CA ALA A 217 -0.04 10.72 5.90
C ALA A 217 1.24 11.16 5.16
N VAL A 218 1.81 10.26 4.36
CA VAL A 218 3.10 10.48 3.69
C VAL A 218 2.89 10.95 2.25
N LEU A 219 3.67 11.96 1.84
CA LEU A 219 3.68 12.53 0.49
C LEU A 219 5.11 12.71 -0.02
N GLY A 220 5.39 12.27 -1.25
CA GLY A 220 6.54 12.71 -2.01
C GLY A 220 6.26 14.04 -2.69
N THR A 221 7.06 15.08 -2.40
CA THR A 221 6.74 16.44 -2.86
C THR A 221 6.86 16.65 -4.37
N ALA A 222 7.43 15.69 -5.09
CA ALA A 222 7.51 15.67 -6.56
C ALA A 222 6.45 14.74 -7.21
N SER A 223 5.53 14.17 -6.42
CA SER A 223 4.42 13.38 -6.93
C SER A 223 3.37 14.23 -7.66
N PRO A 224 2.55 13.62 -8.54
CA PRO A 224 1.40 14.30 -9.13
C PRO A 224 0.48 14.94 -8.09
N ALA A 225 -0.09 16.10 -8.41
CA ALA A 225 -0.89 16.92 -7.49
C ALA A 225 -2.03 16.18 -6.79
N ILE A 226 -2.60 15.16 -7.45
CA ILE A 226 -3.67 14.32 -6.85
C ILE A 226 -3.26 13.68 -5.53
N PHE A 227 -1.98 13.37 -5.32
CA PHE A 227 -1.52 12.76 -4.06
C PHE A 227 -1.45 13.79 -2.94
N ALA A 228 -1.09 15.04 -3.24
CA ALA A 228 -1.15 16.14 -2.27
C ALA A 228 -2.60 16.44 -1.86
N GLU A 229 -3.54 16.46 -2.81
CA GLU A 229 -4.98 16.64 -2.52
C GLU A 229 -5.49 15.52 -1.60
N ARG A 230 -5.09 14.27 -1.85
CA ARG A 230 -5.48 13.11 -1.04
C ARG A 230 -4.85 13.12 0.35
N GLN A 231 -3.59 13.56 0.47
CA GLN A 231 -2.97 13.75 1.77
C GLN A 231 -3.75 14.78 2.60
N GLN A 232 -4.07 15.95 2.01
CA GLN A 232 -4.86 16.98 2.69
C GLN A 232 -6.23 16.47 3.12
N LEU A 233 -6.89 15.67 2.27
CA LEU A 233 -8.16 15.06 2.61
C LEU A 233 -8.03 14.11 3.81
N LEU A 234 -7.03 13.23 3.83
CA LEU A 234 -6.79 12.32 4.95
C LEU A 234 -6.46 13.06 6.24
N LEU A 235 -5.67 14.14 6.16
CA LEU A 235 -5.36 15.00 7.31
C LEU A 235 -6.60 15.72 7.84
N HIS A 236 -7.57 16.03 6.98
CA HIS A 236 -8.84 16.64 7.38
C HIS A 236 -9.80 15.62 8.01
N TRP A 237 -9.87 14.42 7.47
CA TRP A 237 -10.85 13.41 7.87
C TRP A 237 -10.43 12.55 9.06
N LEU A 238 -9.13 12.23 9.17
CA LEU A 238 -8.63 11.39 10.25
C LEU A 238 -8.26 12.25 11.47
N PRO A 239 -8.89 12.04 12.64
CA PRO A 239 -8.74 12.95 13.78
C PRO A 239 -7.33 12.98 14.38
N ASN A 240 -6.55 11.93 14.19
CA ASN A 240 -5.20 11.79 14.75
C ASN A 240 -4.14 11.62 13.65
N ALA A 241 -4.34 12.25 12.48
CA ALA A 241 -3.38 12.21 11.38
C ALA A 241 -2.36 13.35 11.46
N GLU A 242 -1.11 13.02 11.16
CA GLU A 242 -0.02 13.98 10.99
C GLU A 242 0.64 13.83 9.62
N PRO A 243 1.17 14.90 8.99
CA PRO A 243 1.82 14.83 7.70
C PRO A 243 3.28 14.41 7.81
N LEU A 244 3.77 13.76 6.74
CA LEU A 244 5.19 13.59 6.46
C LEU A 244 5.45 13.89 4.98
N ASP A 245 6.16 14.97 4.70
CA ASP A 245 6.53 15.36 3.34
C ASP A 245 7.98 14.95 3.06
N LEU A 246 8.17 14.10 2.04
CA LEU A 246 9.47 13.62 1.59
C LEU A 246 9.92 14.44 0.38
N SER A 247 10.89 15.32 0.62
CA SER A 247 11.33 16.32 -0.37
C SER A 247 11.92 15.68 -1.62
N GLY A 248 11.40 16.06 -2.79
CA GLY A 248 11.91 15.64 -4.10
C GLY A 248 11.55 14.21 -4.51
N LEU A 249 10.90 13.42 -3.65
CA LEU A 249 10.46 12.07 -4.00
C LEU A 249 9.16 12.11 -4.79
N THR A 250 9.02 11.17 -5.72
CA THR A 250 7.78 10.90 -6.46
C THR A 250 7.01 9.76 -5.79
N HIS A 251 5.93 9.30 -6.41
CA HIS A 251 5.15 8.14 -5.95
C HIS A 251 5.98 6.83 -5.81
N LEU A 252 7.21 6.80 -6.33
CA LEU A 252 8.16 5.71 -6.09
C LEU A 252 8.80 5.73 -4.70
N LEU A 253 8.64 6.81 -3.91
CA LEU A 253 9.09 6.98 -2.51
C LEU A 253 10.33 6.14 -2.13
N HIS A 254 10.10 4.97 -1.53
CA HIS A 254 11.13 4.06 -1.03
C HIS A 254 11.95 3.35 -2.12
N ALA A 255 11.50 3.31 -3.37
CA ALA A 255 12.32 2.87 -4.48
C ALA A 255 13.37 3.92 -4.88
N GLN A 256 13.11 5.20 -4.57
CA GLN A 256 14.03 6.31 -4.78
C GLN A 256 14.92 6.57 -3.56
N ASP A 257 14.34 6.58 -2.36
CA ASP A 257 15.07 6.79 -1.10
C ASP A 257 14.41 5.98 0.04
N ALA A 258 14.78 4.71 0.14
CA ALA A 258 14.28 3.82 1.17
C ALA A 258 14.72 4.26 2.59
N ALA A 259 15.86 4.93 2.72
CA ALA A 259 16.36 5.38 4.01
C ALA A 259 15.51 6.53 4.55
N ALA A 260 15.21 7.55 3.74
CA ALA A 260 14.35 8.66 4.13
C ALA A 260 12.95 8.18 4.54
N VAL A 261 12.36 7.22 3.81
CA VAL A 261 11.09 6.62 4.17
C VAL A 261 11.20 5.87 5.50
N ALA A 262 12.21 5.00 5.66
CA ALA A 262 12.41 4.22 6.88
C ALA A 262 12.63 5.10 8.12
N ASP A 263 13.37 6.20 7.98
CA ASP A 263 13.59 7.17 9.07
C ASP A 263 12.27 7.84 9.47
N GLY A 264 11.45 8.24 8.50
CA GLY A 264 10.12 8.78 8.77
C GLY A 264 9.22 7.80 9.51
N LEU A 265 9.16 6.54 9.04
CA LEU A 265 8.39 5.46 9.67
C LEU A 265 8.86 5.18 11.10
N THR A 266 10.16 4.99 11.29
CA THR A 266 10.73 4.68 12.63
C THR A 266 10.57 5.83 13.61
N GLY A 267 10.67 7.08 13.14
CA GLY A 267 10.38 8.26 13.93
C GLY A 267 8.93 8.30 14.41
N PHE A 268 7.98 7.96 13.53
CA PHE A 268 6.56 7.88 13.88
C PHE A 268 6.27 6.73 14.85
N PHE A 269 6.75 5.51 14.58
CA PHE A 269 6.53 4.36 15.45
C PHE A 269 7.13 4.55 16.84
N ALA A 270 8.31 5.20 16.94
CA ALA A 270 8.94 5.49 18.22
C ALA A 270 8.14 6.46 19.10
N ARG A 271 7.32 7.33 18.51
CA ARG A 271 6.38 8.17 19.27
C ARG A 271 5.12 7.41 19.70
N HIS A 272 4.84 6.31 19.07
CA HIS A 272 3.65 5.47 19.30
C HIS A 272 4.05 3.99 19.54
N PRO A 273 4.79 3.67 20.61
CA PRO A 273 5.22 2.29 20.85
C PRO A 273 4.03 1.39 21.19
N ILE A 274 4.06 0.15 20.73
CA ILE A 274 3.06 -0.86 21.11
C ILE A 274 3.29 -1.26 22.58
N PRO A 275 2.31 -1.07 23.49
CA PRO A 275 2.46 -1.47 24.88
C PRO A 275 2.76 -2.97 24.99
N ARG A 276 3.82 -3.32 25.69
CA ARG A 276 4.11 -4.73 26.00
C ARG A 276 3.07 -5.22 26.99
N THR A 277 2.32 -6.24 26.63
CA THR A 277 1.49 -6.98 27.61
C THR A 277 2.43 -7.70 28.57
N LEU A 278 2.37 -7.34 29.86
CA LEU A 278 3.14 -7.99 30.93
C LEU A 278 2.63 -9.41 31.16
#